data_f143059459dcb91e46e49ebbd9302195
#
_entry.id   f143059459dcb91e46e49ebbd9302195
#
_cell.length_a   1.000
_cell.length_b   1.000
_cell.length_c   1.000
_cell.angle_alpha   90.00
_cell.angle_beta   90.00
_cell.angle_gamma   90.00
#
_symmetry.space_group_name_H-M   'P 1'
#
loop_
_entity.id
_entity.type
_entity.pdbx_description
1 polymer ?
#
loop_
_entity_poly.entity_id
_entity_poly.type
_entity_poly.pdbx_seq_one_letter_code
_entity_poly.pdbx_strand_id
1 'polypeptide(L)'
;LDNEIKHIFSKEACLKSHTQPVAKQRCQANARERDRTQNSVNIAFNTLRLLIPTEPPDRKLSKIEILRLAGSYITHLDNQLYTGELEQPCLQKSDVIDRDKSLCTFCWSAVKKDVSIPA
;
A
#
# COMPACT_ATOMS: atom_id res chain seq x y z
N LEU A 1 8.66 9.81 4.88
CA LEU A 1 9.79 10.68 5.21
C LEU A 1 9.41 11.75 6.23
N ASP A 2 8.37 12.53 5.99
CA ASP A 2 7.95 13.57 6.93
C ASP A 2 7.47 13.01 8.27
N ASN A 3 6.83 11.85 8.28
CA ASN A 3 6.36 11.20 9.50
C ASN A 3 7.52 10.67 10.36
N GLU A 4 8.57 10.15 9.73
CA GLU A 4 9.75 9.69 10.44
C GLU A 4 10.51 10.84 11.09
N ILE A 5 10.66 11.96 10.38
CA ILE A 5 11.31 13.16 10.88
C ILE A 5 10.52 13.73 12.06
N LYS A 6 9.21 13.86 11.95
CA LYS A 6 8.34 14.31 13.03
C LYS A 6 8.42 13.40 14.25
N HIS A 7 8.56 12.10 14.03
CA HIS A 7 8.70 11.12 15.10
C HIS A 7 10.01 11.27 15.86
N ILE A 8 11.12 11.49 15.14
CA ILE A 8 12.43 11.75 15.73
C ILE A 8 12.42 13.04 16.54
N PHE A 9 11.88 14.13 16.01
CA PHE A 9 11.74 15.40 16.72
C PHE A 9 10.87 15.26 17.97
N SER A 10 9.82 14.49 17.93
CA SER A 10 8.96 14.24 19.08
C SER A 10 9.69 13.51 20.20
N LYS A 11 10.52 12.51 19.85
CA LYS A 11 11.36 11.81 20.83
C LYS A 11 12.39 12.72 21.47
N GLU A 12 13.07 13.52 20.68
CA GLU A 12 14.05 14.48 21.18
C GLU A 12 13.43 15.53 22.08
N ALA A 13 12.25 16.03 21.73
CA ALA A 13 11.50 16.97 22.56
C ALA A 13 11.15 16.36 23.93
N CYS A 14 10.80 15.07 23.97
CA CYS A 14 10.55 14.35 25.21
C CYS A 14 11.81 14.22 26.06
N LEU A 15 12.97 13.96 25.44
CA LEU A 15 14.24 13.79 26.14
C LEU A 15 14.81 15.11 26.65
N LYS A 16 14.58 16.19 25.95
CA LYS A 16 15.09 17.54 26.29
C LYS A 16 14.23 18.29 27.30
N SER A 17 13.03 17.82 27.57
CA SER A 17 12.13 18.49 28.51
C SER A 17 12.59 18.20 29.95
N HIS A 18 13.09 19.24 30.62
CA HIS A 18 13.42 19.22 32.05
C HIS A 18 12.19 19.31 32.92
N THR A 19 11.02 19.03 32.42
CA THR A 19 9.75 19.10 33.11
C THR A 19 9.59 17.96 34.10
N GLN A 20 8.64 18.11 35.02
CA GLN A 20 8.34 17.21 36.12
C GLN A 20 8.33 15.72 35.72
N PRO A 21 8.70 14.78 36.61
CA PRO A 21 8.75 13.35 36.30
C PRO A 21 7.49 12.77 35.67
N VAL A 22 6.31 13.28 36.08
CA VAL A 22 5.00 12.84 35.55
C VAL A 22 4.84 13.22 34.07
N ALA A 23 5.24 14.44 33.68
CA ALA A 23 5.18 14.89 32.28
C ALA A 23 6.13 14.09 31.40
N LYS A 24 7.31 13.75 31.93
CA LYS A 24 8.30 12.89 31.26
C LYS A 24 7.77 11.47 31.06
N GLN A 25 7.11 10.89 32.06
CA GLN A 25 6.49 9.57 31.97
C GLN A 25 5.36 9.53 30.93
N ARG A 26 4.50 10.55 30.87
CA ARG A 26 3.46 10.67 29.85
C ARG A 26 4.04 10.78 28.46
N CYS A 27 5.09 11.57 28.32
CA CYS A 27 5.79 11.74 27.04
C CYS A 27 6.38 10.43 26.54
N GLN A 28 7.02 9.67 27.43
CA GLN A 28 7.57 8.35 27.11
C GLN A 28 6.48 7.34 26.76
N ALA A 29 5.37 7.34 27.51
CA ALA A 29 4.22 6.47 27.22
C ALA A 29 3.60 6.78 25.86
N ASN A 30 3.44 8.07 25.52
CA ASN A 30 2.93 8.51 24.23
C ASN A 30 3.88 8.12 23.09
N ALA A 31 5.19 8.24 23.31
CA ALA A 31 6.20 7.82 22.33
C ALA A 31 6.15 6.32 22.08
N ARG A 32 6.02 5.51 23.12
CA ARG A 32 5.88 4.05 23.00
C ARG A 32 4.61 3.66 22.22
N GLU A 33 3.51 4.35 22.49
CA GLU A 33 2.25 4.09 21.79
C GLU A 33 2.33 4.45 20.31
N ARG A 34 2.99 5.57 19.98
CA ARG A 34 3.25 5.92 18.57
C ARG A 34 4.15 4.90 17.89
N ASP A 35 5.18 4.42 18.55
CA ASP A 35 6.08 3.39 18.01
C ASP A 35 5.32 2.09 17.76
N ARG A 36 4.47 1.69 18.68
CA ARG A 36 3.63 0.50 18.53
C ARG A 36 2.70 0.62 17.33
N THR A 37 2.01 1.75 17.21
CA THR A 37 1.11 2.04 16.09
C THR A 37 1.86 2.03 14.76
N GLN A 38 3.01 2.71 14.70
CA GLN A 38 3.81 2.77 13.48
C GLN A 38 4.32 1.38 13.07
N ASN A 39 4.74 0.58 14.04
CA ASN A 39 5.19 -0.79 13.77
C ASN A 39 4.04 -1.66 13.24
N SER A 40 2.86 -1.57 13.84
CA SER A 40 1.66 -2.29 13.37
C SER A 40 1.28 -1.89 11.95
N VAL A 41 1.32 -0.60 11.65
CA VAL A 41 1.03 -0.08 10.31
C VAL A 41 2.06 -0.61 9.29
N ASN A 42 3.34 -0.60 9.64
CA ASN A 42 4.38 -1.10 8.76
C ASN A 42 4.21 -2.59 8.46
N ILE A 43 3.88 -3.39 9.46
CA ILE A 43 3.61 -4.83 9.29
C ILE A 43 2.41 -5.03 8.36
N ALA A 44 1.33 -4.26 8.56
CA ALA A 44 0.14 -4.34 7.73
C ALA A 44 0.44 -4.00 6.26
N PHE A 45 1.23 -2.95 6.02
CA PHE A 45 1.64 -2.59 4.65
C PHE A 45 2.52 -3.65 4.01
N ASN A 46 3.44 -4.25 4.75
CA ASN A 46 4.28 -5.33 4.23
C ASN A 46 3.44 -6.56 3.87
N THR A 47 2.47 -6.90 4.69
CA THR A 47 1.53 -8.00 4.42
C THR A 47 0.70 -7.71 3.17
N LEU A 48 0.15 -6.50 3.07
CA LEU A 48 -0.62 -6.07 1.90
C LEU A 48 0.23 -6.13 0.63
N ARG A 49 1.49 -5.68 0.71
CA ARG A 49 2.44 -5.72 -0.41
C ARG A 49 2.64 -7.14 -0.95
N LEU A 50 2.71 -8.12 -0.06
CA LEU A 50 2.89 -9.52 -0.44
C LEU A 50 1.65 -10.11 -1.11
N LEU A 51 0.47 -9.60 -0.80
CA LEU A 51 -0.79 -10.06 -1.39
C LEU A 51 -1.04 -9.52 -2.80
N ILE A 52 -0.39 -8.42 -3.16
CA ILE A 52 -0.56 -7.80 -4.48
C ILE A 52 0.46 -8.43 -5.45
N PRO A 53 0.00 -9.04 -6.56
CA PRO A 53 0.92 -9.56 -7.57
C PRO A 53 1.63 -8.42 -8.29
N THR A 54 2.95 -8.47 -8.32
CA THR A 54 3.78 -7.47 -9.00
C THR A 54 4.87 -8.15 -9.81
N GLU A 55 5.32 -7.50 -10.86
CA GLU A 55 6.46 -7.92 -11.64
C GLU A 55 7.49 -6.77 -11.75
N PRO A 56 8.70 -6.96 -11.23
CA PRO A 56 9.19 -8.14 -10.50
C PRO A 56 8.57 -8.25 -9.09
N PRO A 57 8.47 -9.48 -8.50
CA PRO A 57 7.84 -9.66 -7.17
C PRO A 57 8.55 -8.94 -6.03
N ASP A 58 9.83 -8.67 -6.20
CA ASP A 58 10.69 -8.00 -5.21
C ASP A 58 10.75 -6.49 -5.39
N ARG A 59 9.96 -5.93 -6.30
CA ARG A 59 9.92 -4.49 -6.54
C ARG A 59 9.55 -3.73 -5.27
N LYS A 60 10.34 -2.73 -4.93
CA LYS A 60 10.07 -1.85 -3.79
C LYS A 60 8.98 -0.85 -4.16
N LEU A 61 7.97 -0.77 -3.30
CA LEU A 61 6.85 0.15 -3.46
C LEU A 61 6.75 1.03 -2.23
N SER A 62 6.44 2.31 -2.44
CA SER A 62 6.09 3.21 -1.34
C SER A 62 4.72 2.83 -0.79
N LYS A 63 4.42 3.30 0.42
CA LYS A 63 3.11 3.04 1.06
C LYS A 63 1.96 3.52 0.19
N ILE A 64 2.09 4.68 -0.44
CA ILE A 64 1.05 5.23 -1.30
C ILE A 64 0.88 4.41 -2.58
N GLU A 65 1.98 3.91 -3.14
CA GLU A 65 1.93 3.02 -4.30
C GLU A 65 1.25 1.69 -3.96
N ILE A 66 1.55 1.15 -2.78
CA ILE A 66 0.89 -0.07 -2.28
C ILE A 66 -0.62 0.14 -2.19
N LEU A 67 -1.07 1.27 -1.63
CA LEU A 67 -2.49 1.58 -1.51
C LEU A 67 -3.15 1.75 -2.87
N ARG A 68 -2.52 2.44 -3.81
CA ARG A 68 -3.04 2.62 -5.16
C ARG A 68 -3.15 1.30 -5.91
N LEU A 69 -2.12 0.47 -5.82
CA LEU A 69 -2.12 -0.85 -6.44
C LEU A 69 -3.17 -1.76 -5.79
N ALA A 70 -3.32 -1.70 -4.47
CA ALA A 70 -4.35 -2.46 -3.76
C ALA A 70 -5.74 -2.09 -4.25
N GLY A 71 -6.04 -0.80 -4.40
CA GLY A 71 -7.31 -0.34 -4.95
C GLY A 71 -7.55 -0.85 -6.36
N SER A 72 -6.56 -0.74 -7.22
CA SER A 72 -6.64 -1.26 -8.60
C SER A 72 -6.82 -2.77 -8.64
N TYR A 73 -6.14 -3.48 -7.75
CA TYR A 73 -6.26 -4.94 -7.67
C TYR A 73 -7.65 -5.38 -7.21
N ILE A 74 -8.20 -4.70 -6.21
CA ILE A 74 -9.57 -4.96 -5.74
C ILE A 74 -10.58 -4.74 -6.88
N THR A 75 -10.43 -3.67 -7.63
CA THR A 75 -11.28 -3.39 -8.81
C THR A 75 -11.13 -4.47 -9.86
N HIS A 76 -9.89 -4.91 -10.13
CA HIS A 76 -9.63 -6.00 -11.07
C HIS A 76 -10.31 -7.30 -10.64
N LEU A 77 -10.20 -7.67 -9.36
CA LEU A 77 -10.84 -8.87 -8.83
C LEU A 77 -12.36 -8.78 -8.86
N ASP A 78 -12.92 -7.62 -8.55
CA ASP A 78 -14.36 -7.38 -8.64
C ASP A 78 -14.87 -7.55 -10.08
N ASN A 79 -14.15 -6.99 -11.04
CA ASN A 79 -14.49 -7.15 -12.46
C ASN A 79 -14.37 -8.61 -12.92
N GLN A 80 -13.38 -9.33 -12.39
CA GLN A 80 -13.21 -10.75 -12.65
C GLN A 80 -14.42 -11.58 -12.17
N LEU A 81 -14.89 -11.28 -10.97
CA LEU A 81 -16.08 -11.94 -10.41
C LEU A 81 -17.35 -11.63 -11.22
N TYR A 82 -17.46 -10.40 -11.73
CA TYR A 82 -18.60 -9.95 -12.50
C TYR A 82 -18.64 -10.57 -13.90
N THR A 83 -17.50 -10.62 -14.59
CA THR A 83 -17.41 -11.07 -15.97
C THR A 83 -17.08 -12.56 -16.11
N GLY A 84 -16.77 -13.23 -15.01
CA GLY A 84 -16.19 -14.57 -15.04
C GLY A 84 -14.69 -14.51 -15.33
N GLU A 85 -14.09 -15.65 -15.64
CA GLU A 85 -12.64 -15.77 -15.86
C GLU A 85 -12.20 -15.28 -17.25
N LEU A 86 -12.53 -14.04 -17.59
CA LEU A 86 -12.11 -13.44 -18.86
C LEU A 86 -10.71 -12.85 -18.74
N GLU A 87 -9.98 -12.85 -19.84
CA GLU A 87 -8.59 -12.39 -19.87
C GLU A 87 -8.43 -10.91 -19.53
N GLN A 88 -9.42 -10.10 -19.86
CA GLN A 88 -9.40 -8.66 -19.62
C GLN A 88 -10.73 -8.19 -19.02
N PRO A 89 -11.01 -8.55 -17.76
CA PRO A 89 -12.30 -8.24 -17.14
C PRO A 89 -12.55 -6.73 -16.99
N CYS A 90 -11.51 -5.95 -16.78
CA CYS A 90 -11.63 -4.50 -16.59
C CYS A 90 -12.03 -3.77 -17.86
N LEU A 91 -11.64 -4.25 -19.02
CA LEU A 91 -12.04 -3.67 -20.30
C LEU A 91 -13.51 -3.93 -20.62
N GLN A 92 -14.03 -5.08 -20.23
CA GLN A 92 -15.40 -5.46 -20.55
C GLN A 92 -16.43 -4.76 -19.69
N LYS A 93 -16.07 -4.37 -18.47
CA LYS A 93 -16.96 -3.63 -17.59
C LYS A 93 -17.00 -2.12 -17.88
N SER A 94 -16.07 -1.61 -18.65
CA SER A 94 -15.98 -0.18 -18.96
C SER A 94 -16.90 0.27 -20.09
N ASP A 95 -18.17 -0.12 -20.03
CA ASP A 95 -19.20 0.44 -20.92
C ASP A 95 -19.49 1.91 -20.62
N VAL A 96 -18.94 2.42 -19.55
CA VAL A 96 -19.10 3.81 -19.17
C VAL A 96 -17.92 4.60 -19.73
N ILE A 97 -18.26 5.59 -20.45
CA ILE A 97 -17.43 6.65 -21.01
C ILE A 97 -16.55 7.26 -19.93
N ASP A 98 -15.58 6.52 -19.47
CA ASP A 98 -14.57 7.08 -18.60
C ASP A 98 -13.32 7.38 -19.43
N ARG A 99 -13.05 8.67 -19.55
CA ARG A 99 -11.97 9.19 -20.40
C ARG A 99 -10.58 8.85 -19.86
N ASP A 100 -10.51 8.39 -18.63
CA ASP A 100 -9.28 7.92 -17.99
C ASP A 100 -9.17 6.40 -18.11
N LYS A 101 -9.11 5.92 -19.33
CA LYS A 101 -8.82 4.52 -19.59
C LYS A 101 -7.34 4.23 -19.34
N SER A 102 -6.94 4.29 -18.08
CA SER A 102 -5.68 3.68 -17.69
C SER A 102 -5.83 2.16 -17.85
N LEU A 103 -4.99 1.56 -18.66
CA LEU A 103 -4.92 0.11 -18.76
C LEU A 103 -4.73 -0.50 -17.38
N CYS A 104 -5.59 -1.47 -17.04
CA CYS A 104 -5.44 -2.18 -15.78
C CYS A 104 -4.10 -2.95 -15.79
N THR A 105 -3.24 -2.65 -14.84
CA THR A 105 -1.91 -3.27 -14.71
C THR A 105 -2.02 -4.80 -14.61
N PHE A 106 -3.01 -5.30 -13.91
CA PHE A 106 -3.20 -6.74 -13.68
C PHE A 106 -3.74 -7.45 -14.90
N CYS A 107 -4.63 -6.83 -15.67
CA CYS A 107 -5.05 -7.36 -16.96
C CYS A 107 -3.89 -7.39 -17.96
N TRP A 108 -3.10 -6.33 -18.00
CA TRP A 108 -1.94 -6.24 -18.87
C TRP A 108 -0.88 -7.29 -18.56
N SER A 109 -0.61 -7.54 -17.27
CA SER A 109 0.33 -8.57 -16.84
C SER A 109 -0.10 -9.97 -17.29
N ALA A 110 -1.39 -10.27 -17.23
CA ALA A 110 -1.94 -11.54 -17.70
C ALA A 110 -1.72 -11.73 -19.21
N VAL A 111 -2.04 -10.70 -20.00
CA VAL A 111 -1.84 -10.72 -21.45
C VAL A 111 -0.35 -10.86 -21.79
N LYS A 112 0.51 -10.15 -21.08
CA LYS A 112 1.95 -10.22 -21.29
C LYS A 112 2.54 -11.59 -21.00
N LYS A 113 1.99 -12.31 -20.02
CA LYS A 113 2.42 -13.69 -19.75
C LYS A 113 2.07 -14.63 -20.89
N ASP A 114 0.91 -14.50 -21.49
CA ASP A 114 0.49 -15.31 -22.63
C ASP A 114 1.37 -15.06 -23.86
N VAL A 115 1.77 -13.81 -24.08
CA VAL A 115 2.63 -13.44 -25.21
C VAL A 115 4.08 -13.90 -25.01
N SER A 116 4.54 -14.05 -23.77
CA SER A 116 5.90 -14.44 -23.45
C SER A 116 6.16 -15.94 -23.48
N ILE A 117 5.15 -16.78 -23.71
CA ILE A 117 5.33 -18.21 -23.86
C ILE A 117 5.78 -18.47 -25.29
N PRO A 118 7.04 -18.91 -25.50
CA PRO A 118 7.46 -19.27 -26.86
C PRO A 118 6.68 -20.50 -27.31
N ALA A 119 6.14 -20.38 -28.46
CA ALA A 119 5.41 -21.47 -29.09
C ALA A 119 6.32 -22.69 -29.33
#